data_6b51626e6908751dbcb19112e581a8ea
#
_entry.id   6b51626e6908751dbcb19112e581a8ea
#
_cell.length_a   1.000
_cell.length_b   1.000
_cell.length_c   1.000
_cell.angle_alpha   90.00
_cell.angle_beta   90.00
_cell.angle_gamma   90.00
#
_symmetry.space_group_name_H-M   'P 1'
#
loop_
_entity.id
_entity.type
_entity.pdbx_description
1 polymer ?
#
loop_
_entity_poly.entity_id
_entity_poly.type
_entity_poly.pdbx_seq_one_letter_code
_entity_poly.pdbx_strand_id
1 'polypeptide(L)'
;MLCKDAKAKKLAIGLMSGTSADGIDAVLVEISGCSTSTHVRQMAFVTLPFTDAVRSRILQVAAGNFGGSEELCLMNFLLGKLSADACLAVCAQAGVDPRNVAFVGSHGQTVFHAPVEQDYLGYKVRGTLQIGEASMIVEALGCPVVSDFRVRDMAAGGLGAPLVPYTEYLLYQDPQRNVALQNIGGIGNITLLPRGAGLNGVLAFDTGPGNMVIDALAARMTNGKARYDDGGKMAAAAQVNPALLAWMMQDEYLKRTPPKTTGREMYGDAYVEQLLKKANELDVPLGDVLATATRFTAECISAGVRDYCPVKPDRMIVGGGGSMNPTLLAHIADCLPGCEVMTNEQLGLDSNAKEAVAFAVLANEAMYGQPNNAPGATGAAHPVVMGKISQ
;
A
#
# COMPACT_ATOMS: atom_id res chain seq x y z
N MET A 1 11.45 -26.76 3.36
CA MET A 1 12.27 -25.69 3.97
C MET A 1 13.51 -25.52 3.10
N LEU A 2 13.51 -24.50 2.25
CA LEU A 2 14.54 -24.28 1.23
C LEU A 2 15.75 -23.48 1.75
N CYS A 3 15.55 -22.63 2.78
CA CYS A 3 16.62 -21.90 3.45
C CYS A 3 16.94 -22.53 4.81
N LYS A 4 18.21 -22.87 5.04
CA LYS A 4 18.67 -23.52 6.29
C LYS A 4 19.23 -22.55 7.34
N ASP A 5 19.75 -21.39 6.92
CA ASP A 5 20.34 -20.40 7.82
C ASP A 5 19.59 -19.07 7.72
N ALA A 6 18.77 -18.78 8.74
CA ALA A 6 18.01 -17.55 8.80
C ALA A 6 18.88 -16.31 9.07
N LYS A 7 20.05 -16.47 9.69
CA LYS A 7 20.92 -15.34 10.04
C LYS A 7 21.77 -14.86 8.86
N ALA A 8 21.96 -15.71 7.84
CA ALA A 8 22.73 -15.33 6.66
C ALA A 8 22.01 -14.21 5.88
N LYS A 9 22.77 -13.18 5.53
CA LYS A 9 22.28 -12.12 4.63
C LYS A 9 22.15 -12.67 3.22
N LYS A 10 21.03 -12.39 2.57
CA LYS A 10 20.70 -12.81 1.21
C LYS A 10 20.24 -11.62 0.40
N LEU A 11 20.47 -11.66 -0.90
CA LEU A 11 19.85 -10.75 -1.84
C LEU A 11 18.51 -11.33 -2.29
N ALA A 12 17.47 -10.55 -2.24
CA ALA A 12 16.14 -10.93 -2.69
C ALA A 12 15.52 -9.79 -3.50
N ILE A 13 14.64 -10.16 -4.44
CA ILE A 13 13.88 -9.18 -5.21
C ILE A 13 12.40 -9.31 -4.83
N GLY A 14 11.73 -8.19 -4.65
CA GLY A 14 10.27 -8.12 -4.59
C GLY A 14 9.72 -7.41 -5.81
N LEU A 15 8.64 -7.96 -6.35
CA LEU A 15 7.94 -7.42 -7.52
C LEU A 15 6.49 -7.10 -7.18
N MET A 16 6.03 -5.92 -7.59
CA MET A 16 4.65 -5.48 -7.48
C MET A 16 4.15 -4.87 -8.79
N SER A 17 2.95 -5.27 -9.21
CA SER A 17 2.19 -4.57 -10.23
C SER A 17 0.76 -4.38 -9.71
N GLY A 18 0.38 -3.12 -9.54
CA GLY A 18 -0.90 -2.71 -8.98
C GLY A 18 -2.06 -2.71 -9.99
N THR A 19 -3.26 -2.41 -9.50
CA THR A 19 -4.48 -2.33 -10.34
C THR A 19 -4.51 -1.14 -11.29
N SER A 20 -3.66 -0.12 -11.10
CA SER A 20 -3.46 1.00 -12.03
C SER A 20 -2.78 0.56 -13.34
N ALA A 21 -2.08 -0.58 -13.29
CA ALA A 21 -1.35 -1.16 -14.42
C ALA A 21 -0.37 -0.15 -15.07
N ASP A 22 0.32 0.65 -14.26
CA ASP A 22 1.27 1.65 -14.77
C ASP A 22 2.64 1.02 -15.11
N GLY A 23 3.00 -0.09 -14.45
CA GLY A 23 4.26 -0.80 -14.64
C GLY A 23 4.49 -1.90 -13.62
N ILE A 24 5.72 -2.35 -13.56
CA ILE A 24 6.23 -3.32 -12.57
C ILE A 24 7.25 -2.63 -11.69
N ASP A 25 6.96 -2.53 -10.41
CA ASP A 25 7.89 -2.11 -9.39
C ASP A 25 8.77 -3.27 -8.97
N ALA A 26 10.08 -3.10 -9.02
CA ALA A 26 11.07 -4.07 -8.61
C ALA A 26 11.99 -3.45 -7.56
N VAL A 27 12.14 -4.11 -6.41
CA VAL A 27 13.07 -3.73 -5.36
C VAL A 27 14.10 -4.83 -5.14
N LEU A 28 15.37 -4.47 -5.07
CA LEU A 28 16.43 -5.34 -4.58
C LEU A 28 16.68 -5.03 -3.12
N VAL A 29 16.65 -6.04 -2.28
CA VAL A 29 16.89 -5.94 -0.85
C VAL A 29 17.95 -6.91 -0.38
N GLU A 30 18.72 -6.50 0.64
CA GLU A 30 19.47 -7.42 1.51
C GLU A 30 18.51 -7.82 2.66
N ILE A 31 18.25 -9.11 2.81
CA ILE A 31 17.33 -9.63 3.81
C ILE A 31 18.00 -10.70 4.67
N SER A 32 17.73 -10.69 5.97
CA SER A 32 18.17 -11.71 6.92
C SER A 32 17.11 -11.93 7.98
N GLY A 33 17.17 -13.05 8.69
CA GLY A 33 16.14 -13.42 9.65
C GLY A 33 14.91 -14.06 9.03
N CYS A 34 13.94 -14.36 9.86
CA CYS A 34 12.57 -14.73 9.50
C CYS A 34 11.65 -14.39 10.67
N SER A 35 10.34 -14.26 10.41
CA SER A 35 9.36 -13.82 11.41
C SER A 35 9.80 -12.50 12.07
N THR A 36 9.65 -12.34 13.37
CA THR A 36 9.99 -11.11 14.12
C THR A 36 11.50 -10.77 14.14
N SER A 37 12.36 -11.64 13.62
CA SER A 37 13.79 -11.37 13.44
C SER A 37 14.16 -10.94 12.01
N THR A 38 13.17 -10.70 11.16
CA THR A 38 13.40 -10.23 9.77
C THR A 38 13.97 -8.82 9.76
N HIS A 39 15.11 -8.66 9.09
CA HIS A 39 15.73 -7.38 8.83
C HIS A 39 15.89 -7.18 7.33
N VAL A 40 15.50 -6.02 6.85
CA VAL A 40 15.53 -5.65 5.43
C VAL A 40 16.30 -4.35 5.25
N ARG A 41 17.19 -4.32 4.25
CA ARG A 41 17.84 -3.11 3.77
C ARG A 41 17.60 -2.98 2.27
N GLN A 42 16.91 -1.94 1.86
CA GLN A 42 16.71 -1.61 0.45
C GLN A 42 18.06 -1.25 -0.19
N MET A 43 18.35 -1.79 -1.37
CA MET A 43 19.58 -1.55 -2.11
C MET A 43 19.31 -0.76 -3.39
N ALA A 44 18.26 -1.10 -4.13
CA ALA A 44 17.85 -0.41 -5.34
C ALA A 44 16.33 -0.57 -5.55
N PHE A 45 15.73 0.34 -6.30
CA PHE A 45 14.33 0.29 -6.70
C PHE A 45 14.17 0.85 -8.11
N VAL A 46 13.43 0.16 -8.95
CA VAL A 46 13.04 0.61 -10.29
C VAL A 46 11.57 0.37 -10.54
N THR A 47 10.95 1.24 -11.30
CA THR A 47 9.65 0.99 -11.93
C THR A 47 9.89 0.77 -13.42
N LEU A 48 9.55 -0.40 -13.93
CA LEU A 48 9.56 -0.69 -15.38
C LEU A 48 8.16 -0.36 -15.92
N PRO A 49 7.96 0.76 -16.62
CA PRO A 49 6.65 1.17 -17.08
C PRO A 49 6.13 0.24 -18.18
N PHE A 50 4.83 -0.02 -18.18
CA PHE A 50 4.19 -0.68 -19.31
C PHE A 50 4.04 0.29 -20.47
N THR A 51 4.10 -0.23 -21.70
CA THR A 51 3.65 0.54 -22.87
C THR A 51 2.15 0.78 -22.79
N ASP A 52 1.65 1.84 -23.45
CA ASP A 52 0.21 2.15 -23.49
C ASP A 52 -0.63 0.96 -24.00
N ALA A 53 -0.10 0.19 -24.96
CA ALA A 53 -0.76 -0.99 -25.48
C ALA A 53 -0.90 -2.09 -24.43
N VAL A 54 0.16 -2.40 -23.68
CA VAL A 54 0.16 -3.41 -22.60
C VAL A 54 -0.76 -2.95 -21.49
N ARG A 55 -0.61 -1.70 -21.01
CA ARG A 55 -1.46 -1.11 -19.97
C ARG A 55 -2.94 -1.17 -20.32
N SER A 56 -3.30 -0.68 -21.52
CA SER A 56 -4.69 -0.68 -22.00
C SER A 56 -5.25 -2.11 -22.04
N ARG A 57 -4.44 -3.08 -22.48
CA ARG A 57 -4.90 -4.45 -22.60
C ARG A 57 -5.08 -5.13 -21.24
N ILE A 58 -4.19 -4.91 -20.27
CA ILE A 58 -4.36 -5.37 -18.89
C ILE A 58 -5.69 -4.86 -18.30
N LEU A 59 -5.97 -3.56 -18.47
CA LEU A 59 -7.21 -2.96 -17.93
C LEU A 59 -8.46 -3.52 -18.61
N GLN A 60 -8.42 -3.82 -19.91
CA GLN A 60 -9.53 -4.47 -20.62
C GLN A 60 -9.77 -5.90 -20.13
N VAL A 61 -8.71 -6.68 -19.93
CA VAL A 61 -8.80 -8.04 -19.40
C VAL A 61 -9.37 -8.03 -17.98
N ALA A 62 -8.90 -7.12 -17.12
CA ALA A 62 -9.43 -6.97 -15.77
C ALA A 62 -10.91 -6.51 -15.73
N ALA A 63 -11.37 -5.81 -16.77
CA ALA A 63 -12.78 -5.44 -16.95
C ALA A 63 -13.64 -6.57 -17.56
N GLY A 64 -13.07 -7.76 -17.79
CA GLY A 64 -13.78 -8.91 -18.40
C GLY A 64 -13.81 -8.90 -19.92
N ASN A 65 -13.14 -7.98 -20.58
CA ASN A 65 -13.09 -7.86 -22.04
C ASN A 65 -11.81 -8.52 -22.58
N PHE A 66 -11.80 -9.85 -22.73
CA PHE A 66 -10.64 -10.59 -23.21
C PHE A 66 -11.00 -11.68 -24.23
N GLY A 67 -10.02 -12.07 -25.04
CA GLY A 67 -10.17 -13.02 -26.15
C GLY A 67 -10.13 -14.50 -25.75
N GLY A 68 -10.50 -14.82 -24.49
CA GLY A 68 -10.54 -16.21 -23.99
C GLY A 68 -9.21 -16.71 -23.43
N SER A 69 -9.09 -18.04 -23.34
CA SER A 69 -7.96 -18.69 -22.69
C SER A 69 -6.62 -18.50 -23.41
N GLU A 70 -6.63 -18.40 -24.74
CA GLU A 70 -5.43 -18.15 -25.55
C GLU A 70 -4.79 -16.81 -25.14
N GLU A 71 -5.56 -15.74 -25.13
CA GLU A 71 -5.05 -14.43 -24.77
C GLU A 71 -4.57 -14.36 -23.32
N LEU A 72 -5.33 -14.97 -22.39
CA LEU A 72 -4.93 -15.01 -20.98
C LEU A 72 -3.60 -15.76 -20.82
N CYS A 73 -3.40 -16.84 -21.55
CA CYS A 73 -2.14 -17.59 -21.57
C CYS A 73 -0.98 -16.72 -22.10
N LEU A 74 -1.14 -16.08 -23.24
CA LEU A 74 -0.10 -15.22 -23.83
C LEU A 74 0.22 -14.03 -22.93
N MET A 75 -0.77 -13.41 -22.31
CA MET A 75 -0.57 -12.30 -21.39
C MET A 75 0.16 -12.75 -20.11
N ASN A 76 -0.14 -13.96 -19.58
CA ASN A 76 0.57 -14.52 -18.44
C ASN A 76 2.09 -14.63 -18.72
N PHE A 77 2.46 -15.15 -19.88
CA PHE A 77 3.88 -15.27 -20.27
C PHE A 77 4.52 -13.93 -20.60
N LEU A 78 3.81 -13.01 -21.25
CA LEU A 78 4.30 -11.65 -21.49
C LEU A 78 4.63 -10.92 -20.18
N LEU A 79 3.71 -10.96 -19.21
CA LEU A 79 3.92 -10.33 -17.90
C LEU A 79 5.03 -11.02 -17.11
N GLY A 80 5.19 -12.33 -17.24
CA GLY A 80 6.33 -13.07 -16.68
C GLY A 80 7.66 -12.60 -17.26
N LYS A 81 7.73 -12.40 -18.59
CA LYS A 81 8.92 -11.83 -19.25
C LYS A 81 9.22 -10.42 -18.79
N LEU A 82 8.22 -9.53 -18.75
CA LEU A 82 8.42 -8.15 -18.28
C LEU A 82 8.84 -8.10 -16.80
N SER A 83 8.36 -9.06 -15.99
CA SER A 83 8.80 -9.23 -14.59
C SER A 83 10.26 -9.66 -14.49
N ALA A 84 10.71 -10.55 -15.37
CA ALA A 84 12.13 -10.92 -15.46
C ALA A 84 12.99 -9.71 -15.90
N ASP A 85 12.53 -8.95 -16.89
CA ASP A 85 13.21 -7.72 -17.34
C ASP A 85 13.35 -6.69 -16.20
N ALA A 86 12.31 -6.54 -15.36
CA ALA A 86 12.34 -5.67 -14.17
C ALA A 86 13.34 -6.17 -13.11
N CYS A 87 13.46 -7.49 -12.89
CA CYS A 87 14.48 -8.08 -12.03
C CYS A 87 15.90 -7.78 -12.53
N LEU A 88 16.14 -7.94 -13.81
CA LEU A 88 17.44 -7.64 -14.41
C LEU A 88 17.77 -6.15 -14.31
N ALA A 89 16.77 -5.28 -14.53
CA ALA A 89 16.95 -3.83 -14.43
C ALA A 89 17.33 -3.38 -13.01
N VAL A 90 16.66 -3.90 -11.96
CA VAL A 90 17.02 -3.55 -10.57
C VAL A 90 18.38 -4.09 -10.15
N CYS A 91 18.78 -5.27 -10.64
CA CYS A 91 20.13 -5.79 -10.44
C CYS A 91 21.18 -4.90 -11.11
N ALA A 92 20.94 -4.48 -12.35
CA ALA A 92 21.84 -3.59 -13.09
C ALA A 92 22.00 -2.24 -12.38
N GLN A 93 20.89 -1.64 -11.89
CA GLN A 93 20.95 -0.39 -11.12
C GLN A 93 21.77 -0.54 -9.83
N ALA A 94 21.67 -1.68 -9.16
CA ALA A 94 22.44 -1.97 -7.94
C ALA A 94 23.90 -2.38 -8.20
N GLY A 95 24.30 -2.64 -9.44
CA GLY A 95 25.60 -3.22 -9.79
C GLY A 95 25.77 -4.66 -9.28
N VAL A 96 24.68 -5.44 -9.18
CA VAL A 96 24.66 -6.80 -8.65
C VAL A 96 24.49 -7.80 -9.79
N ASP A 97 25.26 -8.89 -9.77
CA ASP A 97 25.05 -10.01 -10.69
C ASP A 97 23.72 -10.71 -10.35
N PRO A 98 22.77 -10.84 -11.29
CA PRO A 98 21.48 -11.50 -11.07
C PRO A 98 21.62 -12.91 -10.46
N ARG A 99 22.70 -13.63 -10.74
CA ARG A 99 22.96 -14.96 -10.17
C ARG A 99 23.22 -14.98 -8.68
N ASN A 100 23.46 -13.81 -8.07
CA ASN A 100 23.61 -13.67 -6.62
C ASN A 100 22.26 -13.47 -5.90
N VAL A 101 21.15 -13.33 -6.62
CA VAL A 101 19.80 -13.26 -6.06
C VAL A 101 19.41 -14.63 -5.54
N ALA A 102 19.04 -14.70 -4.27
CA ALA A 102 18.70 -15.97 -3.61
C ALA A 102 17.26 -16.42 -3.92
N PHE A 103 16.35 -15.47 -4.10
CA PHE A 103 14.95 -15.72 -4.45
C PHE A 103 14.26 -14.44 -4.91
N VAL A 104 13.10 -14.61 -5.58
CA VAL A 104 12.21 -13.50 -5.98
C VAL A 104 10.82 -13.72 -5.38
N GLY A 105 10.18 -12.67 -4.87
CA GLY A 105 8.77 -12.64 -4.51
C GLY A 105 7.98 -11.83 -5.54
N SER A 106 7.06 -12.48 -6.26
CA SER A 106 6.28 -11.84 -7.32
C SER A 106 4.80 -11.79 -6.97
N HIS A 107 4.24 -10.58 -6.87
CA HIS A 107 2.78 -10.42 -6.76
C HIS A 107 2.06 -10.89 -8.01
N GLY A 108 2.66 -10.66 -9.20
CA GLY A 108 1.96 -10.74 -10.47
C GLY A 108 1.03 -9.55 -10.69
N GLN A 109 0.21 -9.63 -11.75
CA GLN A 109 -0.81 -8.64 -12.10
C GLN A 109 -2.20 -9.20 -11.82
N THR A 110 -2.95 -8.54 -10.95
CA THR A 110 -4.34 -8.94 -10.68
C THR A 110 -5.21 -8.65 -11.88
N VAL A 111 -5.84 -9.67 -12.44
CA VAL A 111 -6.83 -9.57 -13.51
C VAL A 111 -8.24 -9.90 -13.04
N PHE A 112 -8.37 -10.62 -11.93
CA PHE A 112 -9.66 -10.91 -11.31
C PHE A 112 -9.52 -11.12 -9.81
N HIS A 113 -10.51 -10.62 -9.04
CA HIS A 113 -10.56 -10.81 -7.59
C HIS A 113 -12.02 -10.84 -7.13
N ALA A 114 -12.47 -11.99 -6.65
CA ALA A 114 -13.81 -12.23 -6.11
C ALA A 114 -13.69 -12.77 -4.67
N PRO A 115 -13.50 -11.89 -3.67
CA PRO A 115 -13.30 -12.30 -2.28
C PRO A 115 -14.57 -12.80 -1.61
N VAL A 116 -15.75 -12.41 -2.11
CA VAL A 116 -17.06 -12.83 -1.61
C VAL A 116 -17.51 -14.05 -2.38
N GLU A 117 -18.10 -15.04 -1.67
CA GLU A 117 -18.64 -16.25 -2.29
C GLU A 117 -19.74 -15.92 -3.30
N GLN A 118 -19.64 -16.55 -4.47
CA GLN A 118 -20.60 -16.47 -5.57
C GLN A 118 -21.11 -17.86 -5.91
N ASP A 119 -22.36 -17.93 -6.38
CA ASP A 119 -22.89 -19.18 -6.95
C ASP A 119 -22.30 -19.39 -8.33
N TYR A 120 -21.57 -20.49 -8.50
CA TYR A 120 -21.01 -20.88 -9.77
C TYR A 120 -21.26 -22.37 -10.02
N LEU A 121 -22.05 -22.68 -11.03
CA LEU A 121 -22.46 -24.05 -11.39
C LEU A 121 -23.05 -24.85 -10.21
N GLY A 122 -23.79 -24.18 -9.31
CA GLY A 122 -24.40 -24.78 -8.11
C GLY A 122 -23.44 -24.91 -6.91
N TYR A 123 -22.23 -24.35 -7.00
CA TYR A 123 -21.26 -24.34 -5.90
C TYR A 123 -21.01 -22.90 -5.41
N LYS A 124 -20.78 -22.75 -4.10
CA LYS A 124 -20.31 -21.50 -3.52
C LYS A 124 -18.80 -21.40 -3.72
N VAL A 125 -18.35 -20.45 -4.53
CA VAL A 125 -16.93 -20.28 -4.89
C VAL A 125 -16.50 -18.84 -4.73
N ARG A 126 -15.29 -18.63 -4.23
CA ARG A 126 -14.56 -17.36 -4.28
C ARG A 126 -13.19 -17.61 -4.89
N GLY A 127 -12.59 -16.61 -5.48
CA GLY A 127 -11.33 -16.80 -6.17
C GLY A 127 -10.60 -15.50 -6.48
N THR A 128 -9.34 -15.64 -6.84
CA THR A 128 -8.49 -14.55 -7.29
C THR A 128 -7.55 -15.06 -8.36
N LEU A 129 -7.18 -14.21 -9.29
CA LEU A 129 -6.26 -14.53 -10.35
C LEU A 129 -5.26 -13.41 -10.53
N GLN A 130 -4.03 -13.69 -10.19
CA GLN A 130 -2.85 -12.90 -10.53
C GLN A 130 -2.09 -13.65 -11.61
N ILE A 131 -1.71 -12.95 -12.68
CA ILE A 131 -0.94 -13.50 -13.81
C ILE A 131 0.44 -12.87 -13.89
N GLY A 132 1.36 -13.55 -14.55
CA GLY A 132 2.79 -13.24 -14.65
C GLY A 132 3.58 -14.50 -14.33
N GLU A 133 3.86 -15.31 -15.38
CA GLU A 133 4.43 -16.65 -15.27
C GLU A 133 5.79 -16.65 -14.55
N ALA A 134 5.82 -17.24 -13.35
CA ALA A 134 7.00 -17.26 -12.49
C ALA A 134 8.20 -17.98 -13.11
N SER A 135 7.95 -19.00 -13.95
CA SER A 135 9.00 -19.77 -14.64
C SER A 135 9.85 -18.90 -15.57
N MET A 136 9.30 -17.80 -16.09
CA MET A 136 10.06 -16.84 -16.91
C MET A 136 11.12 -16.11 -16.08
N ILE A 137 10.83 -15.84 -14.80
CA ILE A 137 11.76 -15.21 -13.88
C ILE A 137 12.80 -16.24 -13.42
N VAL A 138 12.38 -17.48 -13.14
CA VAL A 138 13.29 -18.59 -12.78
C VAL A 138 14.34 -18.77 -13.87
N GLU A 139 13.92 -18.87 -15.14
CA GLU A 139 14.81 -19.06 -16.29
C GLU A 139 15.81 -17.90 -16.45
N ALA A 140 15.37 -16.66 -16.20
CA ALA A 140 16.21 -15.48 -16.36
C ALA A 140 17.26 -15.31 -15.25
N LEU A 141 16.92 -15.67 -14.00
CA LEU A 141 17.79 -15.43 -12.83
C LEU A 141 18.43 -16.71 -12.26
N GLY A 142 17.88 -17.88 -12.53
CA GLY A 142 18.37 -19.15 -11.99
C GLY A 142 18.08 -19.34 -10.49
N CYS A 143 17.09 -18.66 -9.94
CA CYS A 143 16.74 -18.74 -8.52
C CYS A 143 15.24 -19.03 -8.31
N PRO A 144 14.83 -19.57 -7.13
CA PRO A 144 13.43 -19.79 -6.81
C PRO A 144 12.60 -18.51 -6.85
N VAL A 145 11.35 -18.64 -7.33
CA VAL A 145 10.37 -17.55 -7.36
C VAL A 145 9.14 -17.95 -6.53
N VAL A 146 8.75 -17.10 -5.59
CA VAL A 146 7.51 -17.26 -4.82
C VAL A 146 6.45 -16.36 -5.44
N SER A 147 5.32 -16.94 -5.83
CA SER A 147 4.19 -16.23 -6.47
C SER A 147 2.86 -16.73 -5.90
N ASP A 148 1.72 -16.20 -6.38
CA ASP A 148 0.38 -16.67 -5.97
C ASP A 148 0.10 -16.57 -4.46
N PHE A 149 0.47 -15.48 -3.82
CA PHE A 149 0.33 -15.30 -2.37
C PHE A 149 -1.13 -15.33 -1.90
N ARG A 150 -2.06 -14.72 -2.64
CA ARG A 150 -3.45 -14.51 -2.20
C ARG A 150 -4.26 -15.79 -2.09
N VAL A 151 -3.95 -16.78 -2.94
CA VAL A 151 -4.73 -18.01 -3.10
C VAL A 151 -4.81 -18.84 -1.82
N ARG A 152 -3.70 -18.94 -1.08
CA ARG A 152 -3.63 -19.78 0.13
C ARG A 152 -4.39 -19.16 1.31
N ASP A 153 -4.37 -17.83 1.43
CA ASP A 153 -5.18 -17.10 2.41
C ASP A 153 -6.68 -17.27 2.14
N MET A 154 -7.09 -17.15 0.87
CA MET A 154 -8.48 -17.38 0.46
C MET A 154 -8.93 -18.82 0.72
N ALA A 155 -8.08 -19.82 0.48
CA ALA A 155 -8.36 -21.21 0.79
C ALA A 155 -8.51 -21.46 2.29
N ALA A 156 -7.89 -20.63 3.14
CA ALA A 156 -8.07 -20.66 4.59
C ALA A 156 -9.27 -19.81 5.07
N GLY A 157 -10.12 -19.37 4.17
CA GLY A 157 -11.31 -18.59 4.49
C GLY A 157 -11.14 -17.09 4.44
N GLY A 158 -9.94 -16.57 4.23
CA GLY A 158 -9.64 -15.15 4.12
C GLY A 158 -10.09 -14.51 2.80
N LEU A 159 -9.96 -13.19 2.74
CA LEU A 159 -10.29 -12.39 1.56
C LEU A 159 -9.13 -12.32 0.54
N GLY A 160 -7.92 -12.83 0.88
CA GLY A 160 -6.73 -12.72 0.05
C GLY A 160 -6.15 -11.30 -0.02
N ALA A 161 -6.68 -10.38 0.77
CA ALA A 161 -6.24 -8.99 0.94
C ALA A 161 -6.75 -8.45 2.28
N PRO A 162 -6.08 -7.43 2.87
CA PRO A 162 -4.76 -6.91 2.51
C PRO A 162 -3.61 -7.84 2.94
N LEU A 163 -2.49 -7.83 2.20
CA LEU A 163 -1.30 -8.63 2.54
C LEU A 163 -0.22 -7.81 3.27
N VAL A 164 -0.18 -6.51 3.03
CA VAL A 164 0.81 -5.57 3.59
C VAL A 164 0.82 -5.51 5.13
N PRO A 165 -0.29 -5.62 5.87
CA PRO A 165 -0.29 -5.52 7.33
C PRO A 165 0.64 -6.54 8.03
N TYR A 166 0.82 -7.74 7.48
CA TYR A 166 1.77 -8.70 8.02
C TYR A 166 3.22 -8.19 7.93
N THR A 167 3.59 -7.66 6.77
CA THR A 167 4.95 -7.15 6.54
C THR A 167 5.19 -5.85 7.29
N GLU A 168 4.18 -4.99 7.40
CA GLU A 168 4.23 -3.81 8.24
C GLU A 168 4.49 -4.19 9.70
N TYR A 169 3.78 -5.20 10.22
CA TYR A 169 4.03 -5.70 11.56
C TYR A 169 5.49 -6.16 11.72
N LEU A 170 6.04 -6.94 10.80
CA LEU A 170 7.42 -7.41 10.89
C LEU A 170 8.47 -6.28 10.83
N LEU A 171 8.26 -5.30 9.95
CA LEU A 171 9.27 -4.29 9.64
C LEU A 171 9.24 -3.09 10.60
N TYR A 172 8.08 -2.78 11.16
CA TYR A 172 7.89 -1.53 11.91
C TYR A 172 7.52 -1.72 13.38
N GLN A 173 7.26 -2.96 13.83
CA GLN A 173 7.03 -3.19 15.25
C GLN A 173 8.23 -2.73 16.09
N ASP A 174 7.95 -2.11 17.22
CA ASP A 174 8.96 -1.66 18.17
C ASP A 174 8.63 -2.25 19.56
N PRO A 175 9.57 -2.93 20.25
CA PRO A 175 9.30 -3.52 21.56
C PRO A 175 9.09 -2.49 22.67
N GLN A 176 9.47 -1.22 22.42
CA GLN A 176 9.40 -0.15 23.43
C GLN A 176 8.37 0.92 23.07
N ARG A 177 7.90 0.99 21.83
CA ARG A 177 7.04 2.07 21.31
C ARG A 177 5.79 1.51 20.65
N ASN A 178 4.68 2.25 20.80
CA ASN A 178 3.51 2.07 19.95
C ASN A 178 3.78 2.79 18.63
N VAL A 179 3.71 2.07 17.52
CA VAL A 179 3.96 2.65 16.18
C VAL A 179 2.66 2.73 15.40
N ALA A 180 2.41 3.85 14.77
CA ALA A 180 1.36 4.01 13.77
C ALA A 180 1.98 4.18 12.38
N LEU A 181 1.45 3.47 11.41
CA LEU A 181 1.78 3.65 10.00
C LEU A 181 0.61 4.38 9.36
N GLN A 182 0.84 5.59 8.88
CA GLN A 182 -0.19 6.40 8.21
C GLN A 182 0.13 6.49 6.73
N ASN A 183 -0.64 5.82 5.90
CA ASN A 183 -0.55 6.01 4.45
C ASN A 183 -1.50 7.11 4.02
N ILE A 184 -1.01 8.07 3.24
CA ILE A 184 -1.79 9.21 2.72
C ILE A 184 -1.72 9.19 1.19
N GLY A 185 -2.63 8.46 0.59
CA GLY A 185 -2.96 8.52 -0.83
C GLY A 185 -4.13 9.49 -1.06
N GLY A 186 -5.03 9.18 -1.99
CA GLY A 186 -6.30 9.91 -2.11
C GLY A 186 -7.14 9.84 -0.83
N ILE A 187 -7.13 8.69 -0.17
CA ILE A 187 -7.67 8.41 1.16
C ILE A 187 -6.52 8.18 2.13
N GLY A 188 -6.70 8.56 3.39
CA GLY A 188 -5.78 8.25 4.48
C GLY A 188 -6.18 6.95 5.19
N ASN A 189 -5.22 6.06 5.42
CA ASN A 189 -5.43 4.88 6.25
C ASN A 189 -4.31 4.73 7.29
N ILE A 190 -4.66 4.17 8.44
CA ILE A 190 -3.75 3.95 9.55
C ILE A 190 -3.67 2.46 9.88
N THR A 191 -2.45 2.00 10.18
CA THR A 191 -2.19 0.71 10.82
C THR A 191 -1.49 0.98 12.16
N LEU A 192 -2.11 0.58 13.26
CA LEU A 192 -1.52 0.69 14.60
C LEU A 192 -0.86 -0.62 15.00
N LEU A 193 0.38 -0.53 15.43
CA LEU A 193 1.22 -1.62 15.95
C LEU A 193 1.52 -1.34 17.43
N PRO A 194 0.68 -1.83 18.37
CA PRO A 194 0.95 -1.62 19.79
C PRO A 194 2.21 -2.36 20.22
N ARG A 195 3.01 -1.74 21.09
CA ARG A 195 4.23 -2.36 21.63
C ARG A 195 3.94 -3.71 22.29
N GLY A 196 4.74 -4.72 21.98
CA GLY A 196 4.62 -6.04 22.57
C GLY A 196 3.34 -6.80 22.20
N ALA A 197 2.44 -6.21 21.40
CA ALA A 197 1.31 -6.93 20.86
C ALA A 197 1.78 -7.85 19.72
N GLY A 198 1.24 -9.08 19.68
CA GLY A 198 1.40 -9.93 18.50
C GLY A 198 0.61 -9.41 17.30
N LEU A 199 0.70 -10.12 16.19
CA LEU A 199 -0.02 -9.77 14.95
C LEU A 199 -1.54 -9.58 15.16
N ASN A 200 -2.13 -10.28 16.12
CA ASN A 200 -3.57 -10.14 16.47
C ASN A 200 -3.91 -8.81 17.14
N GLY A 201 -2.92 -8.06 17.62
CA GLY A 201 -3.13 -6.73 18.19
C GLY A 201 -3.04 -5.58 17.18
N VAL A 202 -2.79 -5.88 15.90
CA VAL A 202 -2.75 -4.89 14.83
C VAL A 202 -4.17 -4.39 14.54
N LEU A 203 -4.33 -3.07 14.53
CA LEU A 203 -5.58 -2.39 14.16
C LEU A 203 -5.34 -1.59 12.88
N ALA A 204 -6.22 -1.71 11.89
CA ALA A 204 -6.15 -0.94 10.65
C ALA A 204 -7.52 -0.43 10.22
N PHE A 205 -7.61 0.82 9.75
CA PHE A 205 -8.82 1.43 9.21
C PHE A 205 -8.52 2.72 8.44
N ASP A 206 -9.48 3.18 7.62
CA ASP A 206 -9.34 4.45 6.91
C ASP A 206 -9.64 5.62 7.86
N THR A 207 -8.76 6.61 7.89
CA THR A 207 -8.89 7.79 8.76
C THR A 207 -9.82 8.86 8.19
N GLY A 208 -9.97 8.90 6.86
CA GLY A 208 -10.77 9.89 6.12
C GLY A 208 -10.09 10.29 4.82
N PRO A 209 -10.38 11.49 4.28
CA PRO A 209 -9.72 11.96 3.07
C PRO A 209 -8.21 12.15 3.32
N GLY A 210 -7.41 11.72 2.33
CA GLY A 210 -6.00 12.06 2.22
C GLY A 210 -5.80 13.25 1.31
N ASN A 211 -5.12 13.04 0.17
CA ASN A 211 -4.86 14.11 -0.80
C ASN A 211 -6.07 14.42 -1.71
N MET A 212 -7.08 13.57 -1.79
CA MET A 212 -8.14 13.66 -2.81
C MET A 212 -8.84 15.02 -2.83
N VAL A 213 -9.19 15.56 -1.66
CA VAL A 213 -9.83 16.88 -1.54
C VAL A 213 -8.82 17.99 -1.81
N ILE A 214 -7.60 17.87 -1.30
CA ILE A 214 -6.50 18.83 -1.50
C ILE A 214 -6.18 18.96 -2.99
N ASP A 215 -6.00 17.84 -3.68
CA ASP A 215 -5.68 17.78 -5.11
C ASP A 215 -6.78 18.42 -5.97
N ALA A 216 -8.04 18.11 -5.65
CA ALA A 216 -9.18 18.70 -6.35
C ALA A 216 -9.25 20.23 -6.16
N LEU A 217 -8.92 20.74 -4.98
CA LEU A 217 -8.86 22.20 -4.72
C LEU A 217 -7.66 22.84 -5.40
N ALA A 218 -6.48 22.21 -5.39
CA ALA A 218 -5.28 22.70 -6.08
C ALA A 218 -5.51 22.78 -7.60
N ALA A 219 -6.16 21.77 -8.18
CA ALA A 219 -6.52 21.79 -9.60
C ALA A 219 -7.48 22.95 -9.94
N ARG A 220 -8.50 23.21 -9.10
CA ARG A 220 -9.43 24.33 -9.29
C ARG A 220 -8.73 25.69 -9.13
N MET A 221 -7.88 25.84 -8.12
CA MET A 221 -7.14 27.07 -7.83
C MET A 221 -6.19 27.46 -8.98
N THR A 222 -5.68 26.47 -9.70
CA THR A 222 -4.74 26.66 -10.82
C THR A 222 -5.37 26.54 -12.19
N ASN A 223 -6.71 26.43 -12.29
CA ASN A 223 -7.43 26.18 -13.55
C ASN A 223 -6.89 24.93 -14.29
N GLY A 224 -6.61 23.86 -13.54
CA GLY A 224 -6.13 22.57 -14.07
C GLY A 224 -4.64 22.51 -14.41
N LYS A 225 -3.86 23.57 -14.17
CA LYS A 225 -2.40 23.57 -14.43
C LYS A 225 -1.62 22.72 -13.43
N ALA A 226 -2.02 22.67 -12.18
CA ALA A 226 -1.50 21.75 -11.18
C ALA A 226 -2.55 20.69 -10.87
N ARG A 227 -2.11 19.45 -10.65
CA ARG A 227 -2.97 18.34 -10.26
C ARG A 227 -2.98 18.10 -8.76
N TYR A 228 -2.04 18.67 -8.01
CA TYR A 228 -1.85 18.55 -6.57
C TYR A 228 -1.10 19.79 -6.04
N ASP A 229 -1.08 19.97 -4.72
CA ASP A 229 -0.31 21.01 -4.05
C ASP A 229 1.14 20.53 -3.82
N ASP A 230 2.04 20.91 -4.73
CA ASP A 230 3.44 20.50 -4.71
C ASP A 230 4.16 20.99 -3.43
N GLY A 231 4.54 20.04 -2.58
CA GLY A 231 5.20 20.30 -1.31
C GLY A 231 4.32 21.10 -0.31
N GLY A 232 2.99 21.12 -0.49
CA GLY A 232 2.07 21.84 0.39
C GLY A 232 2.22 23.35 0.37
N LYS A 233 2.81 23.91 -0.70
CA LYS A 233 3.16 25.34 -0.81
C LYS A 233 1.94 26.25 -0.89
N MET A 234 0.86 25.79 -1.55
CA MET A 234 -0.38 26.56 -1.67
C MET A 234 -1.07 26.65 -0.31
N ALA A 235 -1.14 25.53 0.42
CA ALA A 235 -1.68 25.51 1.78
C ALA A 235 -0.87 26.36 2.74
N ALA A 236 0.48 26.30 2.66
CA ALA A 236 1.38 27.09 3.50
C ALA A 236 1.26 28.60 3.27
N ALA A 237 0.85 29.04 2.08
CA ALA A 237 0.68 30.44 1.72
C ALA A 237 -0.68 31.04 2.15
N ALA A 238 -1.57 30.22 2.72
CA ALA A 238 -2.94 30.59 3.09
C ALA A 238 -3.22 30.27 4.56
N GLN A 239 -4.41 30.57 5.05
CA GLN A 239 -4.77 30.42 6.46
C GLN A 239 -5.89 29.39 6.64
N VAL A 240 -5.76 28.59 7.70
CA VAL A 240 -6.83 27.68 8.13
C VAL A 240 -8.00 28.50 8.68
N ASN A 241 -9.19 28.31 8.10
CA ASN A 241 -10.42 28.95 8.59
C ASN A 241 -11.08 28.06 9.66
N PRO A 242 -11.18 28.54 10.94
CA PRO A 242 -11.71 27.70 12.02
C PRO A 242 -13.19 27.33 11.86
N ALA A 243 -14.02 28.24 11.29
CA ALA A 243 -15.45 27.98 11.12
C ALA A 243 -15.69 26.91 10.03
N LEU A 244 -14.93 26.98 8.92
CA LEU A 244 -14.98 25.98 7.87
C LEU A 244 -14.46 24.63 8.36
N LEU A 245 -13.35 24.62 9.10
CA LEU A 245 -12.80 23.39 9.70
C LEU A 245 -13.81 22.75 10.67
N ALA A 246 -14.43 23.53 11.52
CA ALA A 246 -15.46 23.03 12.44
C ALA A 246 -16.66 22.40 11.73
N TRP A 247 -17.05 22.95 10.58
CA TRP A 247 -18.08 22.34 9.72
C TRP A 247 -17.58 21.02 9.11
N MET A 248 -16.38 20.97 8.57
CA MET A 248 -15.78 19.75 8.00
C MET A 248 -15.68 18.62 9.05
N MET A 249 -15.32 18.96 10.30
CA MET A 249 -15.20 18.00 11.41
C MET A 249 -16.55 17.43 11.88
N GLN A 250 -17.68 17.90 11.38
CA GLN A 250 -19.00 17.30 11.64
C GLN A 250 -19.30 16.08 10.75
N ASP A 251 -18.37 15.71 9.85
CA ASP A 251 -18.53 14.61 8.93
C ASP A 251 -18.90 13.30 9.65
N GLU A 252 -19.98 12.67 9.21
CA GLU A 252 -20.53 11.44 9.80
C GLU A 252 -19.58 10.24 9.67
N TYR A 253 -18.68 10.25 8.66
CA TYR A 253 -17.69 9.20 8.54
C TYR A 253 -16.77 9.13 9.76
N LEU A 254 -16.38 10.27 10.32
CA LEU A 254 -15.47 10.32 11.47
C LEU A 254 -16.05 9.63 12.70
N LYS A 255 -17.39 9.56 12.83
CA LYS A 255 -18.12 8.91 13.93
C LYS A 255 -18.24 7.40 13.77
N ARG A 256 -17.95 6.84 12.59
CA ARG A 256 -18.02 5.39 12.35
C ARG A 256 -16.93 4.67 13.11
N THR A 257 -17.29 3.59 13.79
CA THR A 257 -16.32 2.71 14.48
C THR A 257 -15.62 1.77 13.49
N PRO A 258 -14.33 1.45 13.69
CA PRO A 258 -13.66 0.39 12.94
C PRO A 258 -14.33 -1.00 13.15
N PRO A 259 -14.33 -1.86 12.12
CA PRO A 259 -13.70 -1.67 10.82
C PRO A 259 -14.47 -0.68 9.94
N LYS A 260 -13.77 0.32 9.37
CA LYS A 260 -14.37 1.33 8.50
C LYS A 260 -13.49 1.63 7.30
N THR A 261 -14.11 1.82 6.16
CA THR A 261 -13.46 2.18 4.90
C THR A 261 -14.19 3.34 4.24
N THR A 262 -13.51 4.10 3.40
CA THR A 262 -14.07 5.19 2.61
C THR A 262 -13.36 5.32 1.27
N GLY A 263 -13.88 6.16 0.39
CA GLY A 263 -13.34 6.30 -0.94
C GLY A 263 -13.84 7.55 -1.68
N ARG A 264 -13.70 7.51 -2.99
CA ARG A 264 -14.13 8.58 -3.88
C ARG A 264 -15.63 8.83 -3.84
N GLU A 265 -16.42 7.83 -3.47
CA GLU A 265 -17.88 7.94 -3.29
C GLU A 265 -18.26 8.92 -2.19
N MET A 266 -17.39 9.11 -1.17
CA MET A 266 -17.63 10.06 -0.08
C MET A 266 -16.88 11.39 -0.27
N TYR A 267 -15.62 11.35 -0.70
CA TYR A 267 -14.73 12.53 -0.74
C TYR A 267 -14.37 12.99 -2.16
N GLY A 268 -15.11 12.53 -3.17
CA GLY A 268 -14.96 12.94 -4.56
C GLY A 268 -15.57 14.32 -4.86
N ASP A 269 -15.87 14.57 -6.15
CA ASP A 269 -16.30 15.89 -6.63
C ASP A 269 -17.53 16.42 -5.90
N ALA A 270 -18.51 15.58 -5.57
CA ALA A 270 -19.71 16.00 -4.84
C ALA A 270 -19.41 16.60 -3.46
N TYR A 271 -18.45 16.03 -2.73
CA TYR A 271 -17.99 16.57 -1.46
C TYR A 271 -17.29 17.92 -1.65
N VAL A 272 -16.42 18.02 -2.66
CA VAL A 272 -15.69 19.26 -2.96
C VAL A 272 -16.66 20.39 -3.34
N GLU A 273 -17.72 20.12 -4.10
CA GLU A 273 -18.76 21.10 -4.42
C GLU A 273 -19.50 21.58 -3.15
N GLN A 274 -19.84 20.66 -2.24
CA GLN A 274 -20.47 21.03 -0.95
C GLN A 274 -19.53 21.88 -0.09
N LEU A 275 -18.24 21.53 -0.03
CA LEU A 275 -17.20 22.30 0.66
C LEU A 275 -17.09 23.72 0.11
N LEU A 276 -17.03 23.87 -1.23
CA LEU A 276 -16.95 25.18 -1.88
C LEU A 276 -18.21 26.02 -1.64
N LYS A 277 -19.40 25.40 -1.69
CA LYS A 277 -20.64 26.09 -1.33
C LYS A 277 -20.59 26.62 0.10
N LYS A 278 -20.14 25.79 1.06
CA LYS A 278 -20.00 26.19 2.46
C LYS A 278 -18.96 27.27 2.65
N ALA A 279 -17.86 27.20 1.94
CA ALA A 279 -16.81 28.24 1.96
C ALA A 279 -17.37 29.59 1.47
N ASN A 280 -18.15 29.58 0.39
CA ASN A 280 -18.81 30.79 -0.12
C ASN A 280 -19.81 31.38 0.90
N GLU A 281 -20.58 30.54 1.60
CA GLU A 281 -21.48 31.01 2.69
C GLU A 281 -20.74 31.68 3.85
N LEU A 282 -19.47 31.33 4.04
CA LEU A 282 -18.59 31.84 5.10
C LEU A 282 -17.60 32.90 4.61
N ASP A 283 -17.69 33.33 3.34
CA ASP A 283 -16.78 34.27 2.68
C ASP A 283 -15.30 33.83 2.77
N VAL A 284 -15.01 32.52 2.69
CA VAL A 284 -13.65 31.96 2.80
C VAL A 284 -12.99 31.92 1.41
N PRO A 285 -11.82 32.59 1.21
CA PRO A 285 -11.08 32.55 -0.05
C PRO A 285 -10.62 31.12 -0.40
N LEU A 286 -10.53 30.80 -1.70
CA LEU A 286 -10.17 29.46 -2.18
C LEU A 286 -8.82 28.94 -1.63
N GLY A 287 -7.82 29.83 -1.45
CA GLY A 287 -6.54 29.48 -0.81
C GLY A 287 -6.74 28.98 0.62
N ASP A 288 -7.56 29.68 1.39
CA ASP A 288 -7.86 29.32 2.77
C ASP A 288 -8.72 28.03 2.85
N VAL A 289 -9.59 27.77 1.84
CA VAL A 289 -10.29 26.49 1.71
C VAL A 289 -9.29 25.34 1.55
N LEU A 290 -8.27 25.51 0.70
CA LEU A 290 -7.22 24.51 0.48
C LEU A 290 -6.38 24.29 1.76
N ALA A 291 -5.96 25.36 2.44
CA ALA A 291 -5.24 25.26 3.71
C ALA A 291 -6.10 24.56 4.78
N THR A 292 -7.40 24.88 4.85
CA THR A 292 -8.34 24.26 5.78
C THR A 292 -8.55 22.77 5.46
N ALA A 293 -8.64 22.39 4.18
CA ALA A 293 -8.72 20.99 3.78
C ALA A 293 -7.45 20.21 4.12
N THR A 294 -6.27 20.82 3.99
CA THR A 294 -4.99 20.21 4.41
C THR A 294 -4.98 19.98 5.93
N ARG A 295 -5.44 20.95 6.71
CA ARG A 295 -5.61 20.79 8.16
C ARG A 295 -6.65 19.73 8.51
N PHE A 296 -7.76 19.68 7.79
CA PHE A 296 -8.82 18.69 8.00
C PHE A 296 -8.29 17.25 7.85
N THR A 297 -7.45 16.97 6.86
CA THR A 297 -6.80 15.65 6.73
C THR A 297 -6.02 15.29 8.00
N ALA A 298 -5.24 16.22 8.56
CA ALA A 298 -4.51 15.99 9.81
C ALA A 298 -5.43 15.76 11.01
N GLU A 299 -6.52 16.53 11.11
CA GLU A 299 -7.54 16.37 12.18
C GLU A 299 -8.26 15.02 12.06
N CYS A 300 -8.57 14.53 10.85
CA CYS A 300 -9.15 13.20 10.63
C CYS A 300 -8.22 12.09 11.15
N ILE A 301 -6.91 12.19 10.87
CA ILE A 301 -5.89 11.26 11.38
C ILE A 301 -5.86 11.30 12.90
N SER A 302 -5.80 12.49 13.48
CA SER A 302 -5.77 12.67 14.94
C SER A 302 -7.04 12.16 15.61
N ALA A 303 -8.21 12.43 15.04
CA ALA A 303 -9.49 11.91 15.51
C ALA A 303 -9.50 10.37 15.48
N GLY A 304 -9.01 9.78 14.38
CA GLY A 304 -8.87 8.33 14.27
C GLY A 304 -8.00 7.73 15.38
N VAL A 305 -6.87 8.37 15.68
CA VAL A 305 -5.99 7.96 16.78
C VAL A 305 -6.68 8.12 18.14
N ARG A 306 -7.28 9.27 18.41
CA ARG A 306 -7.88 9.59 19.70
C ARG A 306 -9.08 8.71 20.02
N ASP A 307 -9.95 8.50 19.02
CA ASP A 307 -11.29 7.93 19.26
C ASP A 307 -11.33 6.42 19.09
N TYR A 308 -10.38 5.84 18.31
CA TYR A 308 -10.44 4.43 17.94
C TYR A 308 -9.17 3.62 18.23
N CYS A 309 -8.02 4.25 18.44
CA CYS A 309 -6.81 3.50 18.81
C CYS A 309 -6.78 3.20 20.31
N PRO A 310 -6.60 1.93 20.70
CA PRO A 310 -6.58 1.54 22.11
C PRO A 310 -5.37 2.09 22.89
N VAL A 311 -4.34 2.49 22.16
CA VAL A 311 -3.12 3.11 22.70
C VAL A 311 -2.71 4.28 21.81
N LYS A 312 -2.16 5.33 22.41
CA LYS A 312 -1.60 6.45 21.67
C LYS A 312 -0.27 6.02 21.02
N PRO A 313 -0.02 6.33 19.74
CA PRO A 313 1.28 6.06 19.13
C PRO A 313 2.36 6.98 19.71
N ASP A 314 3.52 6.40 20.01
CA ASP A 314 4.73 7.13 20.36
C ASP A 314 5.44 7.63 19.10
N ARG A 315 5.25 6.92 17.97
CA ARG A 315 5.79 7.24 16.66
C ARG A 315 4.73 7.03 15.58
N MET A 316 4.64 7.96 14.63
CA MET A 316 3.86 7.82 13.40
C MET A 316 4.78 7.90 12.19
N ILE A 317 4.73 6.87 11.34
CA ILE A 317 5.49 6.81 10.09
C ILE A 317 4.52 7.08 8.95
N VAL A 318 4.73 8.18 8.24
CA VAL A 318 3.85 8.63 7.16
C VAL A 318 4.43 8.17 5.83
N GLY A 319 3.59 7.53 5.02
CA GLY A 319 3.88 7.09 3.66
C GLY A 319 2.83 7.57 2.66
N GLY A 320 3.03 7.22 1.39
CA GLY A 320 2.20 7.67 0.27
C GLY A 320 2.50 9.10 -0.15
N GLY A 321 1.79 9.62 -1.15
CA GLY A 321 2.04 10.95 -1.71
C GLY A 321 1.94 12.10 -0.69
N GLY A 322 1.12 11.94 0.35
CA GLY A 322 0.99 12.94 1.42
C GLY A 322 2.24 13.10 2.29
N SER A 323 3.16 12.12 2.33
CA SER A 323 4.44 12.24 3.03
C SER A 323 5.37 13.30 2.41
N MET A 324 5.11 13.66 1.14
CA MET A 324 5.85 14.70 0.41
C MET A 324 5.29 16.12 0.64
N ASN A 325 4.30 16.27 1.55
CA ASN A 325 3.67 17.55 1.88
C ASN A 325 4.09 18.00 3.30
N PRO A 326 5.14 18.83 3.45
CA PRO A 326 5.62 19.30 4.75
C PRO A 326 4.55 20.06 5.56
N THR A 327 3.65 20.79 4.90
CA THR A 327 2.55 21.50 5.57
C THR A 327 1.58 20.53 6.24
N LEU A 328 1.22 19.45 5.54
CA LEU A 328 0.40 18.39 6.10
C LEU A 328 1.10 17.67 7.25
N LEU A 329 2.40 17.34 7.11
CA LEU A 329 3.18 16.70 8.18
C LEU A 329 3.26 17.58 9.43
N ALA A 330 3.46 18.90 9.28
CA ALA A 330 3.45 19.84 10.39
C ALA A 330 2.07 19.86 11.10
N HIS A 331 0.98 19.89 10.35
CA HIS A 331 -0.37 19.80 10.92
C HIS A 331 -0.62 18.48 11.66
N ILE A 332 -0.14 17.35 11.14
CA ILE A 332 -0.24 16.06 11.84
C ILE A 332 0.53 16.10 13.17
N ALA A 333 1.75 16.62 13.17
CA ALA A 333 2.56 16.77 14.38
C ALA A 333 1.88 17.67 15.43
N ASP A 334 1.29 18.78 14.99
CA ASP A 334 0.53 19.68 15.88
C ASP A 334 -0.71 18.99 16.50
N CYS A 335 -1.40 18.14 15.70
CA CYS A 335 -2.60 17.43 16.16
C CYS A 335 -2.26 16.25 17.10
N LEU A 336 -1.02 15.76 17.09
CA LEU A 336 -0.57 14.59 17.85
C LEU A 336 0.61 14.93 18.78
N PRO A 337 0.44 15.82 19.76
CA PRO A 337 1.52 16.24 20.65
C PRO A 337 2.12 15.03 21.40
N GLY A 338 3.46 14.92 21.37
CA GLY A 338 4.21 13.81 21.96
C GLY A 338 4.31 12.55 21.10
N CYS A 339 3.78 12.56 19.88
CA CYS A 339 4.03 11.55 18.85
C CYS A 339 5.15 12.04 17.91
N GLU A 340 6.18 11.23 17.72
CA GLU A 340 7.25 11.48 16.75
C GLU A 340 6.70 11.20 15.34
N VAL A 341 6.44 12.26 14.56
CA VAL A 341 5.96 12.14 13.17
C VAL A 341 7.15 12.14 12.23
N MET A 342 7.29 11.09 11.41
CA MET A 342 8.39 10.93 10.46
C MET A 342 7.90 10.26 9.18
N THR A 343 8.72 10.28 8.13
CA THR A 343 8.41 9.61 6.85
C THR A 343 9.21 8.31 6.67
N ASN A 344 8.79 7.46 5.73
CA ASN A 344 9.55 6.26 5.37
C ASN A 344 10.95 6.61 4.88
N GLU A 345 11.10 7.72 4.17
CA GLU A 345 12.39 8.20 3.64
C GLU A 345 13.39 8.52 4.75
N GLN A 346 12.92 9.05 5.88
CA GLN A 346 13.75 9.29 7.06
C GLN A 346 14.21 7.99 7.74
N LEU A 347 13.51 6.88 7.49
CA LEU A 347 13.93 5.53 7.90
C LEU A 347 14.80 4.82 6.86
N GLY A 348 15.11 5.49 5.74
CA GLY A 348 15.87 4.92 4.63
C GLY A 348 15.07 3.95 3.76
N LEU A 349 13.74 4.03 3.82
CA LEU A 349 12.81 3.24 3.00
C LEU A 349 12.12 4.17 1.99
N ASP A 350 12.06 3.76 0.72
CA ASP A 350 11.31 4.48 -0.30
C ASP A 350 9.83 4.10 -0.21
N SER A 351 8.96 5.10 -0.02
CA SER A 351 7.51 4.88 0.05
C SER A 351 6.94 4.21 -1.21
N ASN A 352 7.56 4.44 -2.38
CA ASN A 352 7.15 3.80 -3.62
C ASN A 352 7.55 2.32 -3.67
N ALA A 353 8.64 1.94 -2.99
CA ALA A 353 9.12 0.56 -2.94
C ALA A 353 8.37 -0.31 -1.92
N LYS A 354 7.55 0.29 -1.03
CA LYS A 354 6.94 -0.38 0.12
C LYS A 354 6.23 -1.69 -0.23
N GLU A 355 5.40 -1.69 -1.26
CA GLU A 355 4.67 -2.88 -1.67
C GLU A 355 5.60 -3.94 -2.27
N ALA A 356 6.57 -3.56 -3.09
CA ALA A 356 7.56 -4.48 -3.62
C ALA A 356 8.43 -5.09 -2.50
N VAL A 357 8.84 -4.29 -1.50
CA VAL A 357 9.52 -4.79 -0.28
C VAL A 357 8.65 -5.81 0.45
N ALA A 358 7.34 -5.56 0.55
CA ALA A 358 6.43 -6.50 1.18
C ALA A 358 6.47 -7.88 0.50
N PHE A 359 6.50 -7.94 -0.83
CA PHE A 359 6.58 -9.23 -1.54
C PHE A 359 7.94 -9.93 -1.39
N ALA A 360 9.05 -9.20 -1.25
CA ALA A 360 10.33 -9.80 -0.87
C ALA A 360 10.26 -10.43 0.53
N VAL A 361 9.65 -9.75 1.50
CA VAL A 361 9.46 -10.26 2.87
C VAL A 361 8.53 -11.47 2.90
N LEU A 362 7.37 -11.39 2.24
CA LEU A 362 6.43 -12.51 2.16
C LEU A 362 7.08 -13.75 1.52
N ALA A 363 7.91 -13.55 0.49
CA ALA A 363 8.68 -14.62 -0.13
C ALA A 363 9.71 -15.22 0.84
N ASN A 364 10.43 -14.37 1.59
CA ASN A 364 11.35 -14.83 2.61
C ASN A 364 10.65 -15.74 3.64
N GLU A 365 9.52 -15.32 4.16
CA GLU A 365 8.75 -16.11 5.12
C GLU A 365 8.31 -17.45 4.51
N ALA A 366 7.81 -17.45 3.28
CA ALA A 366 7.43 -18.68 2.55
C ALA A 366 8.63 -19.63 2.38
N MET A 367 9.82 -19.12 2.04
CA MET A 367 11.06 -19.90 1.89
C MET A 367 11.49 -20.56 3.21
N TYR A 368 11.15 -19.96 4.36
CA TYR A 368 11.37 -20.55 5.69
C TYR A 368 10.18 -21.36 6.21
N GLY A 369 9.07 -21.46 5.47
CA GLY A 369 7.86 -22.16 5.90
C GLY A 369 7.15 -21.47 7.07
N GLN A 370 7.36 -20.16 7.24
CA GLN A 370 6.69 -19.36 8.25
C GLN A 370 5.33 -18.89 7.73
N PRO A 371 4.27 -18.93 8.56
CA PRO A 371 3.02 -18.26 8.22
C PRO A 371 3.26 -16.77 7.94
N ASN A 372 2.67 -16.29 6.85
CA ASN A 372 2.93 -14.95 6.34
C ASN A 372 1.66 -14.19 5.93
N ASN A 373 0.49 -14.63 6.41
CA ASN A 373 -0.75 -13.87 6.36
C ASN A 373 -1.08 -13.24 7.72
N ALA A 374 -1.99 -12.28 7.73
CA ALA A 374 -2.54 -11.65 8.92
C ALA A 374 -4.04 -12.00 9.03
N PRO A 375 -4.43 -13.09 9.73
CA PRO A 375 -5.83 -13.51 9.82
C PRO A 375 -6.78 -12.42 10.33
N GLY A 376 -6.33 -11.60 11.28
CA GLY A 376 -7.11 -10.45 11.78
C GLY A 376 -7.41 -9.37 10.74
N ALA A 377 -6.58 -9.28 9.69
CA ALA A 377 -6.79 -8.32 8.59
C ALA A 377 -7.52 -8.95 7.39
N THR A 378 -7.24 -10.23 7.08
CA THR A 378 -7.81 -10.91 5.90
C THR A 378 -9.09 -11.69 6.21
N GLY A 379 -9.38 -11.96 7.50
CA GLY A 379 -10.49 -12.83 7.91
C GLY A 379 -10.22 -14.33 7.72
N ALA A 380 -8.97 -14.74 7.46
CA ALA A 380 -8.62 -16.16 7.38
C ALA A 380 -8.84 -16.86 8.73
N ALA A 381 -9.26 -18.11 8.70
CA ALA A 381 -9.57 -18.89 9.91
C ALA A 381 -8.31 -19.20 10.76
N HIS A 382 -7.13 -19.19 10.15
CA HIS A 382 -5.85 -19.48 10.81
C HIS A 382 -4.66 -18.96 10.00
N PRO A 383 -3.47 -18.83 10.63
CA PRO A 383 -2.24 -18.50 9.93
C PRO A 383 -1.87 -19.56 8.89
N VAL A 384 -1.40 -19.12 7.73
CA VAL A 384 -0.97 -20.00 6.62
C VAL A 384 0.32 -19.50 5.98
N VAL A 385 1.09 -20.42 5.42
CA VAL A 385 2.21 -20.08 4.54
C VAL A 385 1.64 -19.78 3.16
N MET A 386 1.66 -18.52 2.75
CA MET A 386 1.22 -18.09 1.44
C MET A 386 2.35 -18.18 0.42
N GLY A 387 1.97 -18.38 -0.84
CA GLY A 387 2.88 -18.43 -1.98
C GLY A 387 3.12 -19.83 -2.49
N LYS A 388 3.30 -19.94 -3.81
CA LYS A 388 3.76 -21.14 -4.52
C LYS A 388 5.20 -20.93 -4.95
N ILE A 389 6.03 -21.93 -4.86
CA ILE A 389 7.46 -21.85 -5.19
C ILE A 389 7.69 -22.54 -6.53
N SER A 390 8.17 -21.78 -7.51
CA SER A 390 8.69 -22.25 -8.80
C SER A 390 10.21 -22.34 -8.74
N GLN A 391 10.79 -23.44 -9.30
CA GLN A 391 12.25 -23.71 -9.30
C GLN A 391 12.69 -24.19 -10.68
#